data_54ef42a5fc892127a8eba07f7937c79d
#
_entry.id   54ef42a5fc892127a8eba07f7937c79d
#
_cell.length_a   1.000
_cell.length_b   1.000
_cell.length_c   1.000
_cell.angle_alpha   90.00
_cell.angle_beta   90.00
_cell.angle_gamma   90.00
#
_symmetry.space_group_name_H-M   'P 1'
#
loop_
_entity.id
_entity.type
_entity.pdbx_description
1 polymer ?
#
loop_
_entity_poly.entity_id
_entity_poly.type
_entity_poly.pdbx_seq_one_letter_code
_entity_poly.pdbx_strand_id
1 'polypeptide(L)'
;MTPESLQSIAFRWFEAFNNKQLEKLLSLYENDAQHFSPKLKIHQPETKGLVVGVEAMRVWWQDAFDRIPTLKYELTSLTANSDRVFMEYVRKVEGEENMLVAEVLEIRDGKIIKSRVYHG
;
A
#
# COMPACT_ATOMS: atom_id res chain seq x y z
N MET A 1 7.49 2.66 -19.07
CA MET A 1 6.27 3.34 -18.63
C MET A 1 6.54 4.81 -18.36
N THR A 2 5.56 5.66 -18.52
CA THR A 2 5.71 7.09 -18.25
C THR A 2 5.39 7.40 -16.79
N PRO A 3 5.90 8.51 -16.23
CA PRO A 3 5.50 8.95 -14.89
C PRO A 3 3.99 9.11 -14.75
N GLU A 4 3.30 9.57 -15.78
CA GLU A 4 1.83 9.73 -15.75
C GLU A 4 1.10 8.39 -15.63
N SER A 5 1.58 7.35 -16.31
CA SER A 5 0.98 6.02 -16.20
C SER A 5 1.22 5.41 -14.82
N LEU A 6 2.37 5.69 -14.21
CA LEU A 6 2.65 5.26 -12.83
C LEU A 6 1.77 6.02 -11.82
N GLN A 7 1.57 7.32 -12.02
CA GLN A 7 0.65 8.10 -11.19
C GLN A 7 -0.77 7.53 -11.23
N SER A 8 -1.22 7.11 -12.42
CA SER A 8 -2.53 6.49 -12.59
C SER A 8 -2.67 5.20 -11.75
N ILE A 9 -1.62 4.38 -11.71
CA ILE A 9 -1.61 3.17 -10.87
C ILE A 9 -1.74 3.55 -9.39
N ALA A 10 -1.00 4.57 -8.94
CA ALA A 10 -1.06 5.04 -7.56
C ALA A 10 -2.46 5.57 -7.20
N PHE A 11 -3.11 6.33 -8.07
CA PHE A 11 -4.46 6.82 -7.82
C PHE A 11 -5.46 5.66 -7.72
N ARG A 12 -5.35 4.64 -8.57
CA ARG A 12 -6.20 3.44 -8.47
C ARG A 12 -5.92 2.67 -7.17
N TRP A 13 -4.67 2.67 -6.71
CA TRP A 13 -4.28 2.07 -5.44
C TRP A 13 -5.01 2.75 -4.27
N PHE A 14 -4.98 4.09 -4.20
CA PHE A 14 -5.69 4.83 -3.14
C PHE A 14 -7.19 4.62 -3.20
N GLU A 15 -7.78 4.64 -4.39
CA GLU A 15 -9.21 4.42 -4.56
C GLU A 15 -9.63 3.04 -4.07
N ALA A 16 -8.92 2.00 -4.51
CA ALA A 16 -9.22 0.63 -4.09
C ALA A 16 -9.03 0.45 -2.59
N PHE A 17 -7.94 0.99 -2.03
CA PHE A 17 -7.65 0.89 -0.60
C PHE A 17 -8.73 1.58 0.23
N ASN A 18 -9.04 2.83 -0.09
CA ASN A 18 -9.99 3.63 0.68
C ASN A 18 -11.42 3.10 0.58
N ASN A 19 -11.78 2.47 -0.52
CA ASN A 19 -13.09 1.85 -0.70
C ASN A 19 -13.12 0.39 -0.26
N LYS A 20 -12.01 -0.12 0.30
CA LYS A 20 -11.87 -1.49 0.80
C LYS A 20 -12.16 -2.54 -0.27
N GLN A 21 -11.76 -2.23 -1.50
CA GLN A 21 -11.91 -3.11 -2.66
C GLN A 21 -10.66 -3.97 -2.77
N LEU A 22 -10.56 -4.99 -1.91
CA LEU A 22 -9.36 -5.80 -1.75
C LEU A 22 -8.89 -6.43 -3.07
N GLU A 23 -9.80 -7.04 -3.83
CA GLU A 23 -9.38 -7.70 -5.08
C GLU A 23 -8.91 -6.70 -6.14
N LYS A 24 -9.50 -5.51 -6.19
CA LYS A 24 -9.01 -4.44 -7.08
C LYS A 24 -7.62 -3.97 -6.65
N LEU A 25 -7.39 -3.82 -5.35
CA LEU A 25 -6.08 -3.47 -4.81
C LEU A 25 -5.04 -4.51 -5.22
N LEU A 26 -5.33 -5.79 -4.98
CA LEU A 26 -4.42 -6.88 -5.30
C LEU A 26 -4.17 -7.01 -6.79
N SER A 27 -5.15 -6.66 -7.62
CA SER A 27 -5.00 -6.72 -9.08
C SER A 27 -3.92 -5.77 -9.62
N LEU A 28 -3.51 -4.78 -8.84
CA LEU A 28 -2.44 -3.85 -9.22
C LEU A 28 -1.05 -4.46 -9.01
N TYR A 29 -0.94 -5.59 -8.33
CA TYR A 29 0.31 -6.24 -7.93
C TYR A 29 0.62 -7.46 -8.80
N GLU A 30 1.90 -7.72 -9.01
CA GLU A 30 2.36 -9.02 -9.52
C GLU A 30 2.08 -10.11 -8.50
N ASN A 31 1.88 -11.36 -8.97
CA ASN A 31 1.54 -12.47 -8.09
C ASN A 31 2.59 -12.74 -7.01
N ASP A 32 3.86 -12.51 -7.30
CA ASP A 32 4.99 -12.71 -6.38
C ASP A 32 5.51 -11.41 -5.78
N ALA A 33 4.73 -10.33 -5.84
CA ALA A 33 5.13 -9.04 -5.30
C ALA A 33 5.42 -9.10 -3.80
N GLN A 34 6.19 -8.13 -3.32
CA GLN A 34 6.57 -8.02 -1.91
C GLN A 34 5.94 -6.78 -1.31
N HIS A 35 5.54 -6.88 -0.05
CA HIS A 35 5.04 -5.74 0.71
C HIS A 35 5.71 -5.70 2.08
N PHE A 36 6.29 -4.54 2.41
CA PHE A 36 6.92 -4.28 3.70
C PHE A 36 6.11 -3.22 4.46
N SER A 37 5.85 -3.47 5.74
CA SER A 37 5.18 -2.49 6.61
C SER A 37 5.66 -2.63 8.06
N PRO A 38 5.92 -1.50 8.75
CA PRO A 38 6.21 -1.54 10.19
C PRO A 38 5.09 -2.18 11.01
N LYS A 39 3.85 -2.04 10.58
CA LYS A 39 2.70 -2.67 11.26
C LYS A 39 2.75 -4.20 11.18
N LEU A 40 3.29 -4.74 10.09
CA LEU A 40 3.52 -6.18 9.96
C LEU A 40 4.51 -6.68 11.02
N LYS A 41 5.56 -5.91 11.31
CA LYS A 41 6.50 -6.26 12.38
C LYS A 41 5.83 -6.38 13.73
N ILE A 42 4.82 -5.54 13.98
CA ILE A 42 4.10 -5.51 15.25
C ILE A 42 3.12 -6.69 15.34
N HIS A 43 2.31 -6.90 14.30
CA HIS A 43 1.23 -7.90 14.32
C HIS A 43 1.71 -9.30 13.97
N GLN A 44 2.74 -9.41 13.12
CA GLN A 44 3.32 -10.68 12.65
C GLN A 44 4.84 -10.59 12.72
N PRO A 45 5.43 -10.60 13.94
CA PRO A 45 6.88 -10.38 14.11
C PRO A 45 7.75 -11.38 13.35
N GLU A 46 7.28 -12.59 13.13
CA GLU A 46 7.99 -13.64 12.38
C GLU A 46 8.27 -13.24 10.93
N THR A 47 7.48 -12.33 10.36
CA THR A 47 7.67 -11.84 8.99
C THR A 47 8.83 -10.83 8.88
N LYS A 48 9.24 -10.24 9.99
CA LYS A 48 10.18 -9.11 10.04
C LYS A 48 9.69 -7.92 9.20
N GLY A 49 8.38 -7.81 9.03
CA GLY A 49 7.74 -6.72 8.31
C GLY A 49 7.52 -6.98 6.83
N LEU A 50 7.93 -8.16 6.30
CA LEU A 50 7.83 -8.47 4.88
C LEU A 50 6.90 -9.64 4.63
N VAL A 51 5.95 -9.46 3.72
CA VAL A 51 5.17 -10.58 3.15
C VAL A 51 5.45 -10.67 1.65
N VAL A 52 5.40 -11.88 1.13
CA VAL A 52 5.67 -12.17 -0.27
C VAL A 52 4.46 -12.87 -0.87
N GLY A 53 4.00 -12.35 -2.01
CA GLY A 53 2.91 -12.92 -2.77
C GLY A 53 1.55 -12.34 -2.45
N VAL A 54 0.69 -12.35 -3.45
CA VAL A 54 -0.67 -11.77 -3.37
C VAL A 54 -1.51 -12.44 -2.28
N GLU A 55 -1.34 -13.76 -2.06
CA GLU A 55 -2.11 -14.46 -1.04
C GLU A 55 -1.77 -13.99 0.37
N ALA A 56 -0.47 -13.79 0.67
CA ALA A 56 -0.06 -13.26 1.97
C ALA A 56 -0.53 -11.82 2.15
N MET A 57 -0.49 -11.01 1.09
CA MET A 57 -1.01 -9.65 1.12
C MET A 57 -2.52 -9.62 1.32
N ARG A 58 -3.26 -10.56 0.72
CA ARG A 58 -4.71 -10.68 0.90
C ARG A 58 -5.06 -10.89 2.37
N VAL A 59 -4.38 -11.82 3.02
CA VAL A 59 -4.59 -12.11 4.45
C VAL A 59 -4.30 -10.87 5.28
N TRP A 60 -3.18 -10.19 5.02
CA TRP A 60 -2.77 -9.01 5.76
C TRP A 60 -3.77 -7.86 5.63
N TRP A 61 -4.16 -7.49 4.42
CA TRP A 61 -5.07 -6.38 4.22
C TRP A 61 -6.51 -6.69 4.60
N GLN A 62 -6.97 -7.94 4.39
CA GLN A 62 -8.30 -8.34 4.85
C GLN A 62 -8.40 -8.19 6.37
N ASP A 63 -7.37 -8.65 7.10
CA ASP A 63 -7.31 -8.50 8.54
C ASP A 63 -7.34 -7.02 8.95
N ALA A 64 -6.55 -6.17 8.29
CA ALA A 64 -6.53 -4.73 8.58
C ALA A 64 -7.89 -4.08 8.34
N PHE A 65 -8.54 -4.38 7.21
CA PHE A 65 -9.86 -3.82 6.90
C PHE A 65 -10.92 -4.28 7.89
N ASP A 66 -10.83 -5.52 8.36
CA ASP A 66 -11.77 -6.06 9.36
C ASP A 66 -11.56 -5.46 10.75
N ARG A 67 -10.29 -5.31 11.18
CA ARG A 67 -9.95 -4.78 12.51
C ARG A 67 -10.15 -3.27 12.62
N ILE A 68 -9.88 -2.53 11.55
CA ILE A 68 -9.94 -1.06 11.55
C ILE A 68 -10.80 -0.56 10.40
N PRO A 69 -12.14 -0.73 10.51
CA PRO A 69 -13.06 -0.41 9.41
C PRO A 69 -13.07 1.07 9.01
N THR A 70 -12.62 1.98 9.88
CA THR A 70 -12.58 3.42 9.58
C THR A 70 -11.27 3.86 8.94
N LEU A 71 -10.32 2.93 8.71
CA LEU A 71 -9.02 3.24 8.11
C LEU A 71 -9.17 3.94 6.76
N LYS A 72 -8.54 5.11 6.62
CA LYS A 72 -8.50 5.91 5.40
C LYS A 72 -7.10 6.48 5.20
N TYR A 73 -6.68 6.57 3.95
CA TYR A 73 -5.43 7.23 3.56
C TYR A 73 -5.76 8.50 2.77
N GLU A 74 -5.32 9.64 3.29
CA GLU A 74 -5.49 10.93 2.61
C GLU A 74 -4.18 11.31 1.93
N LEU A 75 -4.16 11.25 0.60
CA LEU A 75 -2.98 11.56 -0.19
C LEU A 75 -2.62 13.05 -0.07
N THR A 76 -1.36 13.35 0.25
CA THR A 76 -0.87 14.71 0.38
C THR A 76 0.17 15.07 -0.69
N SER A 77 0.97 14.10 -1.14
CA SER A 77 2.01 14.35 -2.16
C SER A 77 2.31 13.05 -2.91
N LEU A 78 2.56 13.18 -4.20
CA LEU A 78 2.87 12.04 -5.05
C LEU A 78 3.90 12.47 -6.09
N THR A 79 5.00 11.72 -6.16
CA THR A 79 6.07 11.94 -7.13
C THR A 79 6.38 10.63 -7.84
N ALA A 80 6.48 10.66 -9.17
CA ALA A 80 6.76 9.48 -9.95
C ALA A 80 7.91 9.73 -10.93
N ASN A 81 8.72 8.69 -11.15
CA ASN A 81 9.65 8.63 -12.27
C ASN A 81 9.20 7.49 -13.22
N SER A 82 10.12 6.86 -13.95
CA SER A 82 9.76 5.83 -14.93
C SER A 82 9.49 4.45 -14.33
N ASP A 83 9.85 4.19 -13.06
CA ASP A 83 9.72 2.88 -12.44
C ASP A 83 9.24 2.90 -10.98
N ARG A 84 9.08 4.08 -10.38
CA ARG A 84 8.69 4.21 -8.96
C ARG A 84 7.72 5.35 -8.76
N VAL A 85 6.85 5.16 -7.74
CA VAL A 85 6.00 6.22 -7.21
C VAL A 85 6.32 6.37 -5.74
N PHE A 86 6.61 7.60 -5.31
CA PHE A 86 6.76 7.96 -3.91
C PHE A 86 5.50 8.72 -3.49
N MET A 87 4.80 8.18 -2.50
CA MET A 87 3.53 8.72 -2.02
C MET A 87 3.67 9.14 -0.57
N GLU A 88 3.15 10.32 -0.24
CA GLU A 88 2.99 10.75 1.14
C GLU A 88 1.51 10.88 1.44
N TYR A 89 1.08 10.37 2.58
CA TYR A 89 -0.32 10.44 2.95
C TYR A 89 -0.49 10.45 4.46
N VAL A 90 -1.69 10.84 4.89
CA VAL A 90 -2.07 10.80 6.30
C VAL A 90 -2.93 9.57 6.53
N ARG A 91 -2.51 8.73 7.45
CA ARG A 91 -3.29 7.58 7.90
C ARG A 91 -4.29 8.07 8.95
N LYS A 92 -5.57 7.88 8.67
CA LYS A 92 -6.66 8.30 9.55
C LYS A 92 -7.46 7.10 10.01
N VAL A 93 -7.62 6.97 11.32
CA VAL A 93 -8.46 5.95 11.96
C VAL A 93 -9.25 6.64 13.05
N GLU A 94 -10.56 6.41 13.09
CA GLU A 94 -11.41 6.98 14.14
C GLU A 94 -10.89 6.56 15.52
N GLY A 95 -10.71 7.54 16.41
CA GLY A 95 -10.21 7.29 17.77
C GLY A 95 -8.69 7.23 17.90
N GLU A 96 -7.93 7.37 16.81
CA GLU A 96 -6.47 7.42 16.83
C GLU A 96 -5.96 8.76 16.32
N GLU A 97 -4.76 9.15 16.76
CA GLU A 97 -4.08 10.30 16.18
C GLU A 97 -3.75 10.02 14.71
N ASN A 98 -3.85 11.04 13.88
CA ASN A 98 -3.42 10.96 12.48
C ASN A 98 -1.91 10.70 12.42
N MET A 99 -1.50 9.85 11.48
CA MET A 99 -0.10 9.47 11.31
C MET A 99 0.38 9.84 9.90
N LEU A 100 1.55 10.48 9.83
CA LEU A 100 2.21 10.73 8.55
C LEU A 100 2.87 9.43 8.07
N VAL A 101 2.64 9.11 6.80
CA VAL A 101 3.17 7.87 6.20
C VAL A 101 3.76 8.20 4.83
N ALA A 102 4.85 7.53 4.50
CA ALA A 102 5.38 7.49 3.14
C ALA A 102 5.36 6.06 2.64
N GLU A 103 5.08 5.89 1.37
CA GLU A 103 5.07 4.57 0.74
C GLU A 103 5.66 4.64 -0.65
N VAL A 104 6.53 3.67 -0.97
CA VAL A 104 7.16 3.56 -2.29
C VAL A 104 6.56 2.37 -3.01
N LEU A 105 6.07 2.60 -4.23
CA LEU A 105 5.67 1.53 -5.14
C LEU A 105 6.73 1.39 -6.22
N GLU A 106 7.30 0.20 -6.36
CA GLU A 106 8.16 -0.15 -7.49
C GLU A 106 7.32 -0.88 -8.52
N ILE A 107 7.36 -0.41 -9.76
CA ILE A 107 6.47 -0.87 -10.82
C ILE A 107 7.29 -1.35 -12.02
N ARG A 108 6.89 -2.50 -12.56
CA ARG A 108 7.50 -3.08 -13.76
C ARG A 108 6.38 -3.67 -14.62
N ASP A 109 6.41 -3.36 -15.92
CA ASP A 109 5.45 -3.85 -16.90
C ASP A 109 3.99 -3.62 -16.47
N GLY A 110 3.72 -2.43 -15.86
CA GLY A 110 2.37 -2.03 -15.50
C GLY A 110 1.84 -2.60 -14.18
N LYS A 111 2.67 -3.35 -13.44
CA LYS A 111 2.28 -3.98 -12.17
C LYS A 111 3.24 -3.59 -11.06
N ILE A 112 2.72 -3.51 -9.84
CA ILE A 112 3.54 -3.26 -8.66
C ILE A 112 4.28 -4.55 -8.31
N ILE A 113 5.61 -4.47 -8.21
CA ILE A 113 6.46 -5.60 -7.81
C ILE A 113 6.88 -5.52 -6.34
N LYS A 114 6.92 -4.31 -5.78
CA LYS A 114 7.23 -4.10 -4.36
C LYS A 114 6.51 -2.86 -3.86
N SER A 115 6.03 -2.91 -2.63
CA SER A 115 5.57 -1.73 -1.92
C SER A 115 6.19 -1.72 -0.52
N ARG A 116 6.67 -0.56 -0.08
CA ARG A 116 7.32 -0.39 1.22
C ARG A 116 6.74 0.81 1.93
N VAL A 117 6.37 0.62 3.19
CA VAL A 117 5.79 1.66 4.04
C VAL A 117 6.81 2.16 5.03
N TYR A 118 6.88 3.47 5.20
CA TYR A 118 7.70 4.14 6.20
C TYR A 118 6.81 5.05 7.04
N HIS A 119 6.94 4.97 8.37
CA HIS A 119 6.15 5.82 9.27
C HIS A 119 6.94 7.06 9.67
N GLY A 120 6.25 8.20 9.70
CA GLY A 120 6.78 9.44 10.21
C GLY A 120 6.68 9.56 11.72
#